data_f89027de06c3951158ca2b6811f70f3d
#
_entry.id   f89027de06c3951158ca2b6811f70f3d
#
_cell.length_a   1.000
_cell.length_b   1.000
_cell.length_c   1.000
_cell.angle_alpha   90.00
_cell.angle_beta   90.00
_cell.angle_gamma   90.00
#
_symmetry.space_group_name_H-M   'P 1'
#
loop_
_entity.id
_entity.type
_entity.pdbx_description
1 polymer ?
#
loop_
_entity_poly.entity_id
_entity_poly.type
_entity_poly.pdbx_seq_one_letter_code
_entity_poly.pdbx_strand_id
1 'polypeptide(L)'
;MKSKNKILAVTAFAMLSLMGCNIDPILTDSYSEDVAWSNVDNLRLNLNGFYSLIGGYYGSEVENDACTDILKMNGPRDSENLFVFGSAPITPAANPFNNWDNRHTWQLSCCRFLHNLAEHRGNFPESIANEAEAEARFFRALVNFDLAKRFGASFILHKELPVMGEKNHARCTPEECWDFIYEDLTFAAKYLPKRWDDATKDPWGEATHTGRVTQGAAWGMLARAMLYAQRWKDASDAALEVKKLGYALYKNPSRPDKGYGELFMNRRSARVDNNESIIECGYSYDDEMDYSFDYFYCPPSDGGYAEASPTEDLVSAYEMADGREFSWSDPTMKANPYVGREPRFYASILYNGAPWKGQTLYTYEGCNDGYALGGGTTCTGYYMRSE
;
A
#
# COMPACT_ATOMS: atom_id res chain seq x y z
N MET A 1 42.21 50.65 52.29
CA MET A 1 40.79 50.40 52.03
C MET A 1 40.41 50.34 50.57
N LYS A 2 41.01 51.03 49.62
CA LYS A 2 40.65 51.04 48.19
C LYS A 2 40.98 49.73 47.40
N SER A 3 41.92 48.92 47.92
CA SER A 3 42.34 47.65 47.25
C SER A 3 41.37 46.49 47.57
N LYS A 4 40.85 46.39 48.80
CA LYS A 4 39.93 45.31 49.20
C LYS A 4 38.56 45.37 48.46
N ASN A 5 38.09 46.61 48.20
CA ASN A 5 36.81 46.75 47.46
C ASN A 5 36.90 46.41 45.96
N LYS A 6 38.09 46.54 45.37
CA LYS A 6 38.29 46.12 43.98
C LYS A 6 38.33 44.59 43.81
N ILE A 7 38.90 43.88 44.76
CA ILE A 7 38.93 42.41 44.77
C ILE A 7 37.51 41.85 45.00
N LEU A 8 36.74 42.47 45.90
CA LEU A 8 35.35 42.05 46.17
C LEU A 8 34.43 42.29 44.96
N ALA A 9 34.63 43.36 44.21
CA ALA A 9 33.86 43.65 42.98
C ALA A 9 34.20 42.70 41.83
N VAL A 10 35.46 42.31 41.69
CA VAL A 10 35.90 41.33 40.64
C VAL A 10 35.39 39.92 40.98
N THR A 11 35.38 39.52 42.27
CA THR A 11 34.84 38.21 42.69
C THR A 11 33.31 38.16 42.55
N ALA A 12 32.59 39.23 42.83
CA ALA A 12 31.14 39.30 42.60
C ALA A 12 30.77 39.27 41.11
N PHE A 13 31.56 39.92 40.25
CA PHE A 13 31.35 39.87 38.79
C PHE A 13 31.69 38.49 38.19
N ALA A 14 32.72 37.82 38.70
CA ALA A 14 33.07 36.45 38.32
C ALA A 14 32.05 35.40 38.79
N MET A 15 31.34 35.61 39.90
CA MET A 15 30.25 34.71 40.32
C MET A 15 28.94 34.94 39.57
N LEU A 16 28.68 36.12 39.03
CA LEU A 16 27.53 36.39 38.16
C LEU A 16 27.69 35.83 36.75
N SER A 17 28.92 35.65 36.27
CA SER A 17 29.18 35.03 34.99
C SER A 17 29.13 33.49 34.98
N LEU A 18 28.97 32.86 36.17
CA LEU A 18 28.81 31.40 36.30
C LEU A 18 27.34 30.97 36.39
N MET A 19 26.40 31.89 36.41
CA MET A 19 25.00 31.61 36.13
C MET A 19 24.79 31.59 34.63
N GLY A 20 25.43 30.64 33.95
CA GLY A 20 25.13 30.28 32.58
C GLY A 20 23.68 29.78 32.56
N CYS A 21 22.79 30.54 31.95
CA CYS A 21 21.53 29.97 31.49
C CYS A 21 21.88 28.69 30.72
N ASN A 22 21.35 27.55 31.12
CA ASN A 22 21.22 26.42 30.25
C ASN A 22 20.31 26.89 29.11
N ILE A 23 20.91 27.49 28.08
CA ILE A 23 20.25 27.68 26.79
C ILE A 23 20.46 26.35 26.07
N ASP A 24 19.69 25.36 26.44
CA ASP A 24 19.49 24.23 25.54
C ASP A 24 18.86 24.82 24.29
N PRO A 25 19.52 24.73 23.15
CA PRO A 25 18.95 25.23 21.89
C PRO A 25 17.66 24.49 21.66
N ILE A 26 16.53 25.16 21.80
CA ILE A 26 15.25 24.62 21.36
C ILE A 26 15.39 24.52 19.85
N LEU A 27 15.52 23.30 19.35
CA LEU A 27 15.45 23.00 17.93
C LEU A 27 14.07 23.43 17.45
N THR A 28 13.97 24.53 16.73
CA THR A 28 12.70 25.10 16.24
C THR A 28 12.20 24.40 14.99
N ASP A 29 13.02 23.55 14.41
CA ASP A 29 12.79 22.77 13.19
C ASP A 29 12.53 21.27 13.43
N SER A 30 12.54 20.85 14.70
CA SER A 30 12.15 19.49 15.09
C SER A 30 11.35 19.51 16.39
N TYR A 31 10.32 18.66 16.48
CA TYR A 31 9.61 18.44 17.73
C TYR A 31 10.50 17.66 18.71
N SER A 32 10.62 18.16 19.96
CA SER A 32 11.21 17.34 21.02
C SER A 32 10.33 16.12 21.29
N GLU A 33 10.93 15.06 21.83
CA GLU A 33 10.20 13.84 22.17
C GLU A 33 9.02 14.12 23.13
N ASP A 34 9.22 14.97 24.12
CA ASP A 34 8.17 15.38 25.06
C ASP A 34 6.99 16.06 24.35
N VAL A 35 7.24 16.87 23.33
CA VAL A 35 6.19 17.52 22.54
C VAL A 35 5.49 16.51 21.64
N ALA A 36 6.23 15.61 21.01
CA ALA A 36 5.69 14.60 20.10
C ALA A 36 4.69 13.65 20.78
N TRP A 37 4.83 13.43 22.10
CA TRP A 37 3.98 12.53 22.89
C TRP A 37 3.10 13.25 23.91
N SER A 38 2.89 14.57 23.76
CA SER A 38 2.18 15.39 24.75
C SER A 38 0.65 15.35 24.63
N ASN A 39 0.12 15.09 23.44
CA ASN A 39 -1.31 15.14 23.16
C ASN A 39 -1.70 14.24 22.00
N VAL A 40 -3.01 14.08 21.80
CA VAL A 40 -3.61 13.19 20.79
C VAL A 40 -3.27 13.62 19.36
N ASP A 41 -3.25 14.92 19.06
CA ASP A 41 -2.96 15.41 17.70
C ASP A 41 -1.52 15.08 17.30
N ASN A 42 -0.57 15.24 18.20
CA ASN A 42 0.82 14.88 17.95
C ASN A 42 1.01 13.36 17.82
N LEU A 43 0.31 12.57 18.64
CA LEU A 43 0.28 11.10 18.49
C LEU A 43 -0.21 10.70 17.10
N ARG A 44 -1.25 11.35 16.61
CA ARG A 44 -1.79 11.14 15.26
C ARG A 44 -0.79 11.49 14.17
N LEU A 45 -0.10 12.63 14.30
CA LEU A 45 0.94 13.05 13.35
C LEU A 45 2.06 12.00 13.26
N ASN A 46 2.48 11.43 14.38
CA ASN A 46 3.46 10.36 14.43
C ASN A 46 2.97 9.10 13.67
N LEU A 47 1.68 8.75 13.78
CA LEU A 47 1.08 7.63 13.07
C LEU A 47 0.95 7.86 11.57
N ASN A 48 0.69 9.09 11.14
CA ASN A 48 0.46 9.40 9.73
C ASN A 48 1.65 8.99 8.84
N GLY A 49 2.88 9.03 9.38
CA GLY A 49 4.06 8.59 8.65
C GLY A 49 4.01 7.13 8.20
N PHE A 50 3.32 6.24 8.92
CA PHE A 50 3.20 4.83 8.55
C PHE A 50 2.28 4.59 7.36
N TYR A 51 1.38 5.52 7.06
CA TYR A 51 0.41 5.36 5.96
C TYR A 51 1.06 5.38 4.58
N SER A 52 2.26 5.94 4.44
CA SER A 52 3.07 5.82 3.22
C SER A 52 3.38 4.35 2.86
N LEU A 53 3.35 3.43 3.83
CA LEU A 53 3.54 2.00 3.61
C LEU A 53 2.41 1.38 2.79
N ILE A 54 1.19 1.89 2.88
CA ILE A 54 0.05 1.39 2.09
C ILE A 54 0.29 1.68 0.61
N GLY A 55 0.63 2.93 0.26
CA GLY A 55 1.00 3.30 -1.11
C GLY A 55 2.18 2.48 -1.63
N GLY A 56 3.24 2.34 -0.83
CA GLY A 56 4.41 1.55 -1.20
C GLY A 56 4.17 0.03 -1.25
N TYR A 57 3.10 -0.48 -0.64
CA TYR A 57 2.73 -1.90 -0.71
C TYR A 57 1.91 -2.23 -1.97
N TYR A 58 1.01 -1.33 -2.37
CA TYR A 58 0.09 -1.52 -3.49
C TYR A 58 0.51 -0.76 -4.76
N GLY A 59 1.31 0.28 -4.66
CA GLY A 59 1.61 1.21 -5.76
C GLY A 59 2.54 0.68 -6.85
N SER A 60 3.20 -0.47 -6.65
CA SER A 60 4.08 -1.12 -7.63
C SER A 60 3.46 -2.37 -8.26
N GLU A 61 2.13 -2.47 -8.28
CA GLU A 61 1.45 -3.68 -8.77
C GLU A 61 1.65 -3.90 -10.26
N VAL A 62 1.71 -2.85 -11.07
CA VAL A 62 1.91 -2.96 -12.52
C VAL A 62 3.28 -3.57 -12.83
N GLU A 63 4.33 -3.12 -12.17
CA GLU A 63 5.67 -3.69 -12.34
C GLU A 63 5.74 -5.13 -11.81
N ASN A 64 5.01 -5.44 -10.74
CA ASN A 64 4.90 -6.81 -10.23
C ASN A 64 4.18 -7.73 -11.23
N ASP A 65 3.08 -7.26 -11.83
CA ASP A 65 2.33 -8.00 -12.83
C ASP A 65 3.13 -8.20 -14.12
N ALA A 66 3.99 -7.25 -14.48
CA ALA A 66 4.92 -7.38 -15.59
C ALA A 66 6.00 -8.46 -15.37
N CYS A 67 6.18 -8.94 -14.15
CA CYS A 67 7.00 -10.10 -13.83
C CYS A 67 6.22 -11.44 -13.93
N THR A 68 5.03 -11.40 -14.50
CA THR A 68 4.16 -12.58 -14.72
C THR A 68 3.78 -12.69 -16.20
N ASP A 69 2.90 -13.62 -16.52
CA ASP A 69 2.38 -13.87 -17.87
C ASP A 69 1.19 -12.98 -18.25
N ILE A 70 0.69 -12.12 -17.32
CA ILE A 70 -0.53 -11.34 -17.57
C ILE A 70 -0.27 -9.93 -18.12
N LEU A 71 0.92 -9.37 -17.92
CA LEU A 71 1.25 -8.00 -18.31
C LEU A 71 2.65 -7.94 -18.94
N LYS A 72 2.85 -7.01 -19.86
CA LYS A 72 4.13 -6.72 -20.47
C LYS A 72 4.43 -5.23 -20.43
N MET A 73 5.58 -4.84 -19.87
CA MET A 73 6.07 -3.46 -19.93
C MET A 73 6.56 -3.12 -21.33
N ASN A 74 6.37 -1.87 -21.74
CA ASN A 74 6.78 -1.33 -23.02
C ASN A 74 7.98 -0.40 -22.89
N GLY A 75 8.83 -0.36 -23.91
CA GLY A 75 9.88 0.61 -24.07
C GLY A 75 10.99 0.56 -23.00
N PRO A 76 11.40 1.71 -22.42
CA PRO A 76 12.56 1.78 -21.54
C PRO A 76 12.44 0.99 -20.22
N ARG A 77 11.23 0.59 -19.86
CA ARG A 77 10.92 -0.22 -18.66
C ARG A 77 10.79 -1.70 -18.95
N ASP A 78 11.31 -2.18 -20.05
CA ASP A 78 11.26 -3.60 -20.41
C ASP A 78 12.22 -4.49 -19.60
N SER A 79 12.95 -3.90 -18.63
CA SER A 79 13.82 -4.65 -17.73
C SER A 79 13.08 -5.74 -16.97
N GLU A 80 11.84 -5.50 -16.58
CA GLU A 80 10.96 -6.47 -15.91
C GLU A 80 10.65 -7.66 -16.83
N ASN A 81 10.48 -7.42 -18.12
CA ASN A 81 10.26 -8.46 -19.11
C ASN A 81 11.44 -9.43 -19.26
N LEU A 82 12.65 -8.99 -18.96
CA LEU A 82 13.84 -9.85 -19.02
C LEU A 82 13.75 -11.02 -18.03
N PHE A 83 13.07 -10.85 -16.92
CA PHE A 83 12.88 -11.89 -15.91
C PHE A 83 11.85 -12.94 -16.38
N VAL A 84 10.77 -12.49 -17.04
CA VAL A 84 9.70 -13.37 -17.52
C VAL A 84 10.10 -14.08 -18.80
N PHE A 85 10.69 -13.36 -19.75
CA PHE A 85 11.02 -13.89 -21.07
C PHE A 85 12.44 -14.48 -21.17
N GLY A 86 13.12 -14.68 -20.02
CA GLY A 86 14.25 -15.58 -19.90
C GLY A 86 15.61 -15.04 -20.31
N SER A 87 15.77 -13.74 -20.54
CA SER A 87 17.07 -13.17 -20.92
C SER A 87 17.93 -12.76 -19.73
N ALA A 88 17.36 -12.56 -18.54
CA ALA A 88 18.08 -12.24 -17.32
C ALA A 88 17.51 -12.97 -16.11
N PRO A 89 18.32 -13.73 -15.36
CA PRO A 89 17.85 -14.35 -14.11
C PRO A 89 17.70 -13.30 -13.01
N ILE A 90 16.72 -13.47 -12.15
CA ILE A 90 16.62 -12.71 -10.89
C ILE A 90 17.82 -13.09 -10.01
N THR A 91 18.61 -12.11 -9.62
CA THR A 91 19.75 -12.28 -8.72
C THR A 91 19.63 -11.34 -7.53
N PRO A 92 20.36 -11.53 -6.42
CA PRO A 92 20.35 -10.59 -5.31
C PRO A 92 20.70 -9.14 -5.71
N ALA A 93 21.54 -8.97 -6.75
CA ALA A 93 21.95 -7.65 -7.26
C ALA A 93 20.96 -7.06 -8.27
N ALA A 94 20.16 -7.91 -8.93
CA ALA A 94 19.15 -7.54 -9.92
C ALA A 94 17.80 -8.16 -9.54
N ASN A 95 17.26 -7.71 -8.41
CA ASN A 95 15.97 -8.14 -7.89
C ASN A 95 14.99 -6.97 -7.94
N PRO A 96 13.97 -6.99 -8.80
CA PRO A 96 12.97 -5.90 -8.89
C PRO A 96 12.15 -5.77 -7.61
N PHE A 97 12.11 -6.80 -6.78
CA PHE A 97 11.37 -6.83 -5.51
C PHE A 97 12.25 -6.49 -4.29
N ASN A 98 13.47 -5.95 -4.50
CA ASN A 98 14.39 -5.69 -3.41
C ASN A 98 13.98 -4.47 -2.58
N ASN A 99 13.25 -4.74 -1.52
CA ASN A 99 12.87 -3.75 -0.51
C ASN A 99 13.38 -4.14 0.89
N TRP A 100 14.36 -5.04 0.98
CA TRP A 100 14.89 -5.60 2.23
C TRP A 100 15.26 -4.55 3.26
N ASP A 101 16.17 -3.64 2.92
CA ASP A 101 16.67 -2.61 3.84
C ASP A 101 15.57 -1.64 4.26
N ASN A 102 14.73 -1.25 3.31
CA ASN A 102 13.59 -0.37 3.57
C ASN A 102 12.62 -1.01 4.57
N ARG A 103 12.27 -2.28 4.39
CA ARG A 103 11.35 -2.98 5.30
C ARG A 103 11.93 -3.18 6.70
N HIS A 104 13.21 -3.48 6.83
CA HIS A 104 13.87 -3.53 8.14
C HIS A 104 13.89 -2.15 8.83
N THR A 105 14.10 -1.07 8.10
CA THR A 105 14.00 0.29 8.62
C THR A 105 12.60 0.57 9.17
N TRP A 106 11.55 0.21 8.44
CA TRP A 106 10.17 0.37 8.89
C TRP A 106 9.81 -0.54 10.07
N GLN A 107 10.33 -1.75 10.11
CA GLN A 107 10.17 -2.66 11.26
C GLN A 107 10.68 -2.00 12.54
N LEU A 108 11.89 -1.41 12.51
CA LEU A 108 12.47 -0.69 13.63
C LEU A 108 11.69 0.58 13.97
N SER A 109 11.15 1.29 12.97
CA SER A 109 10.32 2.47 13.18
C SER A 109 9.02 2.12 13.92
N CYS A 110 8.38 1.02 13.55
CA CYS A 110 7.21 0.50 14.28
C CYS A 110 7.57 0.12 15.73
N CYS A 111 8.69 -0.56 15.94
CA CYS A 111 9.14 -0.91 17.29
C CYS A 111 9.43 0.33 18.14
N ARG A 112 10.05 1.35 17.55
CA ARG A 112 10.33 2.64 18.24
C ARG A 112 9.03 3.34 18.63
N PHE A 113 8.07 3.40 17.70
CA PHE A 113 6.77 3.99 17.99
C PHE A 113 6.08 3.27 19.17
N LEU A 114 6.04 1.94 19.14
CA LEU A 114 5.41 1.14 20.19
C LEU A 114 6.11 1.27 21.54
N HIS A 115 7.44 1.36 21.55
CA HIS A 115 8.24 1.62 22.75
C HIS A 115 7.88 2.97 23.35
N ASN A 116 7.94 4.04 22.56
CA ASN A 116 7.64 5.39 23.02
C ASN A 116 6.17 5.54 23.44
N LEU A 117 5.24 4.90 22.73
CA LEU A 117 3.84 4.87 23.15
C LEU A 117 3.67 4.21 24.53
N ALA A 118 4.39 3.14 24.80
CA ALA A 118 4.34 2.48 26.10
C ALA A 118 4.87 3.37 27.22
N GLU A 119 5.96 4.11 27.00
CA GLU A 119 6.53 5.05 27.98
C GLU A 119 5.63 6.26 28.26
N HIS A 120 4.93 6.75 27.23
CA HIS A 120 4.07 7.94 27.33
C HIS A 120 2.58 7.61 27.42
N ARG A 121 2.22 6.33 27.60
CA ARG A 121 0.83 5.86 27.57
C ARG A 121 -0.10 6.62 28.53
N GLY A 122 0.43 7.06 29.67
CA GLY A 122 -0.31 7.85 30.66
C GLY A 122 -0.76 9.24 30.19
N ASN A 123 -0.23 9.74 29.10
CA ASN A 123 -0.61 11.03 28.52
C ASN A 123 -1.91 10.95 27.68
N PHE A 124 -2.42 9.74 27.44
CA PHE A 124 -3.56 9.50 26.55
C PHE A 124 -4.69 8.74 27.26
N PRO A 125 -5.96 8.96 26.85
CA PRO A 125 -7.03 8.04 27.19
C PRO A 125 -6.70 6.62 26.73
N GLU A 126 -7.02 5.64 27.56
CA GLU A 126 -6.66 4.24 27.30
C GLU A 126 -7.23 3.71 25.96
N SER A 127 -8.43 4.15 25.57
CA SER A 127 -9.02 3.80 24.26
C SER A 127 -8.17 4.29 23.10
N ILE A 128 -7.70 5.54 23.17
CA ILE A 128 -6.85 6.17 22.13
C ILE A 128 -5.48 5.50 22.09
N ALA A 129 -4.88 5.22 23.24
CA ALA A 129 -3.61 4.52 23.31
C ALA A 129 -3.72 3.10 22.69
N ASN A 130 -4.81 2.38 22.97
CA ASN A 130 -5.07 1.06 22.37
C ASN A 130 -5.26 1.13 20.85
N GLU A 131 -5.97 2.13 20.35
CA GLU A 131 -6.15 2.33 18.90
C GLU A 131 -4.84 2.70 18.22
N ALA A 132 -4.04 3.60 18.80
CA ALA A 132 -2.72 3.95 18.27
C ALA A 132 -1.76 2.76 18.26
N GLU A 133 -1.77 1.94 19.31
CA GLU A 133 -1.03 0.68 19.36
C GLU A 133 -1.50 -0.28 18.27
N ALA A 134 -2.81 -0.36 18.06
CA ALA A 134 -3.40 -1.25 17.05
C ALA A 134 -3.01 -0.84 15.62
N GLU A 135 -2.99 0.46 15.30
CA GLU A 135 -2.49 0.96 14.03
C GLU A 135 -1.00 0.62 13.83
N ALA A 136 -0.17 0.90 14.84
CA ALA A 136 1.26 0.62 14.75
C ALA A 136 1.57 -0.89 14.61
N ARG A 137 0.83 -1.75 15.32
CA ARG A 137 0.94 -3.21 15.18
C ARG A 137 0.48 -3.69 13.82
N PHE A 138 -0.60 -3.11 13.26
CA PHE A 138 -1.01 -3.39 11.90
C PHE A 138 0.12 -3.12 10.90
N PHE A 139 0.76 -1.96 10.99
CA PHE A 139 1.87 -1.62 10.08
C PHE A 139 3.11 -2.48 10.34
N ARG A 140 3.40 -2.85 11.58
CA ARG A 140 4.49 -3.78 11.88
C ARG A 140 4.23 -5.16 11.26
N ALA A 141 3.01 -5.64 11.36
CA ALA A 141 2.61 -6.89 10.71
C ALA A 141 2.67 -6.81 9.18
N LEU A 142 2.22 -5.70 8.58
CA LEU A 142 2.31 -5.47 7.13
C LEU A 142 3.75 -5.54 6.62
N VAL A 143 4.67 -4.88 7.34
CA VAL A 143 6.11 -4.88 7.00
C VAL A 143 6.71 -6.28 7.14
N ASN A 144 6.42 -6.99 8.23
CA ASN A 144 6.91 -8.35 8.46
C ASN A 144 6.31 -9.35 7.46
N PHE A 145 5.05 -9.17 7.08
CA PHE A 145 4.43 -9.97 6.04
C PHE A 145 5.07 -9.73 4.68
N ASP A 146 5.38 -8.46 4.33
CA ASP A 146 6.05 -8.15 3.07
C ASP A 146 7.46 -8.76 2.99
N LEU A 147 8.22 -8.74 4.09
CA LEU A 147 9.48 -9.47 4.22
C LEU A 147 9.28 -10.98 4.06
N ALA A 148 8.32 -11.56 4.78
CA ALA A 148 8.08 -13.01 4.79
C ALA A 148 7.67 -13.53 3.40
N LYS A 149 6.78 -12.83 2.69
CA LYS A 149 6.30 -13.26 1.37
C LYS A 149 7.36 -13.16 0.28
N ARG A 150 8.33 -12.23 0.39
CA ARG A 150 9.34 -11.97 -0.64
C ARG A 150 10.66 -12.70 -0.38
N PHE A 151 11.08 -12.77 0.87
CA PHE A 151 12.41 -13.29 1.24
C PHE A 151 12.35 -14.56 2.09
N GLY A 152 11.14 -15.06 2.37
CA GLY A 152 10.91 -16.17 3.28
C GLY A 152 10.77 -15.71 4.74
N ALA A 153 10.02 -16.48 5.53
CA ALA A 153 9.66 -16.12 6.90
C ALA A 153 10.79 -16.42 7.93
N SER A 154 12.06 -16.21 7.54
CA SER A 154 13.23 -16.38 8.40
C SER A 154 14.21 -15.23 8.22
N PHE A 155 14.00 -14.17 8.96
CA PHE A 155 14.79 -12.93 8.96
C PHE A 155 14.99 -12.45 10.41
N ILE A 156 15.69 -11.31 10.59
CA ILE A 156 15.81 -10.69 11.92
C ILE A 156 14.47 -10.05 12.27
N LEU A 157 13.72 -10.69 13.15
CA LEU A 157 12.41 -10.24 13.61
C LEU A 157 12.57 -9.42 14.89
N HIS A 158 12.45 -8.11 14.80
CA HIS A 158 12.44 -7.24 15.97
C HIS A 158 11.03 -7.19 16.57
N LYS A 159 10.86 -7.84 17.71
CA LYS A 159 9.61 -7.79 18.50
C LYS A 159 9.52 -6.49 19.32
N GLU A 160 10.67 -5.98 19.72
CA GLU A 160 10.87 -4.79 20.53
C GLU A 160 11.98 -3.91 19.92
N LEU A 161 12.14 -2.70 20.42
CA LEU A 161 13.23 -1.83 20.02
C LEU A 161 14.56 -2.44 20.52
N PRO A 162 15.54 -2.70 19.64
CA PRO A 162 16.82 -3.29 20.05
C PRO A 162 17.59 -2.35 20.98
N VAL A 163 18.31 -2.92 21.92
CA VAL A 163 19.21 -2.16 22.78
C VAL A 163 20.37 -1.59 21.95
N MET A 164 20.72 -0.33 22.17
CA MET A 164 21.82 0.32 21.46
C MET A 164 23.13 -0.44 21.67
N GLY A 165 23.80 -0.80 20.57
CA GLY A 165 25.07 -1.52 20.58
C GLY A 165 24.94 -3.04 20.48
N GLU A 166 23.75 -3.59 20.54
CA GLU A 166 23.51 -5.00 20.26
C GLU A 166 23.70 -5.28 18.76
N LYS A 167 24.61 -6.19 18.43
CA LYS A 167 25.03 -6.44 17.03
C LYS A 167 24.60 -7.80 16.49
N ASN A 168 24.28 -8.75 17.38
CA ASN A 168 24.03 -10.12 17.00
C ASN A 168 22.57 -10.49 17.25
N HIS A 169 21.77 -10.38 16.21
CA HIS A 169 20.38 -10.85 16.25
C HIS A 169 20.27 -12.16 15.44
N ALA A 170 19.69 -13.18 16.06
CA ALA A 170 19.37 -14.42 15.36
C ALA A 170 18.19 -14.19 14.40
N ARG A 171 18.14 -14.96 13.34
CA ARG A 171 16.94 -15.06 12.50
C ARG A 171 15.85 -15.81 13.25
N CYS A 172 14.61 -15.38 13.08
CA CYS A 172 13.46 -16.13 13.59
C CYS A 172 13.24 -17.43 12.79
N THR A 173 12.52 -18.36 13.40
CA THR A 173 11.93 -19.47 12.65
C THR A 173 10.71 -19.01 11.86
N PRO A 174 10.30 -19.73 10.81
CA PRO A 174 9.07 -19.39 10.09
C PRO A 174 7.84 -19.39 10.99
N GLU A 175 7.76 -20.29 11.94
CA GLU A 175 6.65 -20.36 12.89
C GLU A 175 6.59 -19.11 13.77
N GLU A 176 7.71 -18.71 14.38
CA GLU A 176 7.80 -17.47 15.17
C GLU A 176 7.41 -16.22 14.38
N CYS A 177 7.79 -16.16 13.09
CA CYS A 177 7.42 -15.06 12.21
C CYS A 177 5.91 -14.98 11.99
N TRP A 178 5.29 -16.11 11.61
CA TRP A 178 3.86 -16.16 11.34
C TRP A 178 3.00 -15.98 12.60
N ASP A 179 3.46 -16.50 13.74
CA ASP A 179 2.80 -16.27 15.03
C ASP A 179 2.82 -14.79 15.41
N PHE A 180 3.95 -14.13 15.23
CA PHE A 180 4.08 -12.71 15.53
C PHE A 180 3.20 -11.83 14.64
N ILE A 181 3.12 -12.13 13.35
CA ILE A 181 2.20 -11.45 12.41
C ILE A 181 0.74 -11.70 12.84
N TYR A 182 0.41 -12.93 13.23
CA TYR A 182 -0.92 -13.30 13.71
C TYR A 182 -1.31 -12.52 14.97
N GLU A 183 -0.43 -12.47 15.96
CA GLU A 183 -0.64 -11.73 17.21
C GLU A 183 -0.87 -10.24 16.98
N ASP A 184 -0.03 -9.60 16.15
CA ASP A 184 -0.14 -8.18 15.85
C ASP A 184 -1.46 -7.85 15.12
N LEU A 185 -1.85 -8.64 14.12
CA LEU A 185 -3.08 -8.43 13.38
C LEU A 185 -4.33 -8.75 14.20
N THR A 186 -4.27 -9.75 15.08
CA THR A 186 -5.37 -10.06 15.99
C THR A 186 -5.56 -8.93 17.02
N PHE A 187 -4.47 -8.38 17.55
CA PHE A 187 -4.53 -7.21 18.40
C PHE A 187 -5.12 -6.00 17.66
N ALA A 188 -4.64 -5.74 16.45
CA ALA A 188 -5.16 -4.67 15.61
C ALA A 188 -6.68 -4.84 15.35
N ALA A 189 -7.12 -6.03 14.97
CA ALA A 189 -8.53 -6.33 14.75
C ALA A 189 -9.41 -6.15 16.00
N LYS A 190 -8.83 -6.29 17.19
CA LYS A 190 -9.56 -6.11 18.45
C LYS A 190 -9.81 -4.64 18.79
N TYR A 191 -8.85 -3.76 18.50
CA TYR A 191 -8.87 -2.39 19.00
C TYR A 191 -9.10 -1.34 17.92
N LEU A 192 -8.91 -1.66 16.63
CA LEU A 192 -9.25 -0.75 15.54
C LEU A 192 -10.78 -0.58 15.43
N PRO A 193 -11.26 0.59 15.03
CA PRO A 193 -12.68 0.82 14.80
C PRO A 193 -13.16 0.08 13.54
N LYS A 194 -14.46 -0.20 13.49
CA LYS A 194 -15.09 -0.76 12.29
C LYS A 194 -15.06 0.22 11.12
N ARG A 195 -15.25 1.49 11.42
CA ARG A 195 -15.27 2.62 10.49
C ARG A 195 -14.77 3.88 11.20
N TRP A 196 -14.00 4.67 10.50
CA TRP A 196 -13.52 5.96 11.01
C TRP A 196 -14.44 7.14 10.66
N ASP A 197 -15.37 6.94 9.73
CA ASP A 197 -16.36 7.92 9.30
C ASP A 197 -17.56 8.04 10.24
N ASP A 198 -17.62 7.24 11.30
CA ASP A 198 -18.61 7.36 12.37
C ASP A 198 -18.18 8.46 13.34
N ALA A 199 -18.68 9.68 13.11
CA ALA A 199 -18.34 10.87 13.90
C ALA A 199 -18.61 10.70 15.41
N THR A 200 -19.46 9.75 15.81
CA THR A 200 -19.76 9.49 17.24
C THR A 200 -18.70 8.64 17.92
N LYS A 201 -17.84 8.00 17.15
CA LYS A 201 -16.82 7.05 17.62
C LYS A 201 -15.41 7.41 17.18
N ASP A 202 -15.25 8.53 16.48
CA ASP A 202 -13.93 9.02 16.11
C ASP A 202 -13.20 9.52 17.36
N PRO A 203 -12.16 8.80 17.84
CA PRO A 203 -11.44 9.19 19.04
C PRO A 203 -10.63 10.48 18.85
N TRP A 204 -10.44 10.92 17.60
CA TRP A 204 -9.65 12.08 17.25
C TRP A 204 -10.48 13.36 17.12
N GLY A 205 -11.82 13.26 17.28
CA GLY A 205 -12.75 14.39 17.20
C GLY A 205 -12.97 14.96 15.79
N GLU A 206 -12.61 14.20 14.75
CA GLU A 206 -12.82 14.58 13.36
C GLU A 206 -13.96 13.80 12.73
N ALA A 207 -14.72 14.44 11.85
CA ALA A 207 -15.90 13.85 11.21
C ALA A 207 -15.57 12.73 10.22
N THR A 208 -14.34 12.69 9.66
CA THR A 208 -13.95 11.70 8.66
C THR A 208 -12.45 11.37 8.74
N HIS A 209 -12.12 10.10 8.91
CA HIS A 209 -10.77 9.56 8.78
C HIS A 209 -10.72 8.49 7.70
N THR A 210 -11.31 8.80 6.56
CA THR A 210 -11.28 7.91 5.39
C THR A 210 -9.83 7.63 4.98
N GLY A 211 -9.53 6.35 4.74
CA GLY A 211 -8.17 5.90 4.40
C GLY A 211 -7.35 5.36 5.57
N ARG A 212 -7.77 5.56 6.82
CA ARG A 212 -7.10 4.91 7.96
C ARG A 212 -7.49 3.43 8.04
N VAL A 213 -6.57 2.63 8.56
CA VAL A 213 -6.79 1.19 8.73
C VAL A 213 -7.91 0.90 9.73
N THR A 214 -8.72 -0.09 9.41
CA THR A 214 -9.92 -0.46 10.16
C THR A 214 -9.81 -1.88 10.70
N GLN A 215 -10.78 -2.29 11.51
CA GLN A 215 -10.93 -3.69 11.93
C GLN A 215 -11.00 -4.64 10.72
N GLY A 216 -11.69 -4.23 9.64
CA GLY A 216 -11.74 -5.00 8.39
C GLY A 216 -10.40 -5.11 7.71
N ALA A 217 -9.59 -4.04 7.74
CA ALA A 217 -8.23 -4.04 7.23
C ALA A 217 -7.36 -5.08 7.97
N ALA A 218 -7.44 -5.12 9.30
CA ALA A 218 -6.69 -6.07 10.11
C ALA A 218 -7.10 -7.52 9.83
N TRP A 219 -8.40 -7.82 9.79
CA TRP A 219 -8.88 -9.16 9.44
C TRP A 219 -8.55 -9.57 8.01
N GLY A 220 -8.69 -8.66 7.05
CA GLY A 220 -8.34 -8.92 5.64
C GLY A 220 -6.86 -9.23 5.46
N MET A 221 -5.99 -8.45 6.12
CA MET A 221 -4.55 -8.70 6.11
C MET A 221 -4.19 -10.00 6.81
N LEU A 222 -4.85 -10.33 7.93
CA LEU A 222 -4.65 -11.60 8.64
C LEU A 222 -5.04 -12.78 7.76
N ALA A 223 -6.19 -12.72 7.08
CA ALA A 223 -6.60 -13.77 6.15
C ALA A 223 -5.55 -14.01 5.07
N ARG A 224 -5.02 -12.93 4.48
CA ARG A 224 -3.96 -13.00 3.46
C ARG A 224 -2.66 -13.57 4.03
N ALA A 225 -2.20 -13.09 5.18
CA ALA A 225 -0.95 -13.56 5.80
C ALA A 225 -1.03 -15.05 6.16
N MET A 226 -2.14 -15.50 6.73
CA MET A 226 -2.35 -16.89 7.10
C MET A 226 -2.49 -17.83 5.89
N LEU A 227 -2.98 -17.30 4.76
CA LEU A 227 -2.98 -18.03 3.49
C LEU A 227 -1.54 -18.34 3.03
N TYR A 228 -0.63 -17.35 3.09
CA TYR A 228 0.79 -17.53 2.78
C TYR A 228 1.49 -18.45 3.78
N ALA A 229 1.10 -18.40 5.04
CA ALA A 229 1.59 -19.30 6.09
C ALA A 229 1.07 -20.74 5.95
N GLN A 230 0.17 -21.01 5.01
CA GLN A 230 -0.56 -22.29 4.85
C GLN A 230 -1.41 -22.67 6.08
N ARG A 231 -1.78 -21.67 6.88
CA ARG A 231 -2.69 -21.83 8.03
C ARG A 231 -4.13 -21.63 7.56
N TRP A 232 -4.64 -22.60 6.81
CA TRP A 232 -5.92 -22.51 6.08
C TRP A 232 -7.11 -22.20 6.96
N LYS A 233 -7.14 -22.77 8.16
CA LYS A 233 -8.24 -22.51 9.10
C LYS A 233 -8.22 -21.08 9.60
N ASP A 234 -7.07 -20.58 10.01
CA ASP A 234 -6.92 -19.21 10.51
C ASP A 234 -7.23 -18.18 9.40
N ALA A 235 -6.80 -18.47 8.16
CA ALA A 235 -7.12 -17.65 6.99
C ALA A 235 -8.63 -17.60 6.72
N SER A 236 -9.32 -18.75 6.79
CA SER A 236 -10.75 -18.85 6.59
C SER A 236 -11.52 -18.13 7.70
N ASP A 237 -11.13 -18.33 8.95
CA ASP A 237 -11.77 -17.69 10.10
C ASP A 237 -11.65 -16.16 10.02
N ALA A 238 -10.47 -15.64 9.70
CA ALA A 238 -10.23 -14.21 9.52
C ALA A 238 -11.06 -13.62 8.36
N ALA A 239 -11.15 -14.33 7.22
CA ALA A 239 -11.97 -13.90 6.09
C ALA A 239 -13.47 -13.86 6.44
N LEU A 240 -13.95 -14.78 7.29
CA LEU A 240 -15.31 -14.75 7.79
C LEU A 240 -15.58 -13.55 8.69
N GLU A 241 -14.61 -13.09 9.49
CA GLU A 241 -14.75 -11.87 10.29
C GLU A 241 -14.93 -10.64 9.41
N VAL A 242 -14.19 -10.52 8.28
CA VAL A 242 -14.40 -9.45 7.29
C VAL A 242 -15.84 -9.44 6.79
N LYS A 243 -16.38 -10.61 6.44
CA LYS A 243 -17.77 -10.73 5.98
C LYS A 243 -18.78 -10.33 7.07
N LYS A 244 -18.53 -10.67 8.35
CA LYS A 244 -19.39 -10.29 9.48
C LYS A 244 -19.41 -8.78 9.72
N LEU A 245 -18.38 -8.03 9.30
CA LEU A 245 -18.32 -6.58 9.39
C LEU A 245 -19.18 -5.87 8.34
N GLY A 246 -19.77 -6.61 7.39
CA GLY A 246 -20.67 -6.09 6.37
C GLY A 246 -19.99 -5.80 5.02
N TYR A 247 -18.73 -6.18 4.86
CA TYR A 247 -18.08 -6.11 3.55
C TYR A 247 -18.74 -7.09 2.58
N ALA A 248 -18.97 -6.63 1.36
CA ALA A 248 -19.61 -7.39 0.29
C ALA A 248 -19.20 -6.86 -1.07
N LEU A 249 -19.32 -7.69 -2.09
CA LEU A 249 -19.05 -7.25 -3.47
C LEU A 249 -19.93 -6.06 -3.85
N TYR A 250 -19.35 -5.04 -4.41
CA TYR A 250 -20.09 -3.91 -4.98
C TYR A 250 -20.96 -4.36 -6.14
N LYS A 251 -22.19 -3.89 -6.17
CA LYS A 251 -23.14 -4.27 -7.21
C LYS A 251 -23.93 -3.07 -7.68
N ASN A 252 -23.94 -2.86 -8.99
CA ASN A 252 -24.83 -1.95 -9.67
C ASN A 252 -25.64 -2.71 -10.74
N PRO A 253 -26.88 -3.15 -10.43
CA PRO A 253 -27.70 -3.95 -11.36
C PRO A 253 -28.03 -3.23 -12.67
N SER A 254 -27.91 -1.90 -12.73
CA SER A 254 -28.18 -1.08 -13.92
C SER A 254 -27.04 -1.16 -14.95
N ARG A 255 -25.89 -1.70 -14.60
CA ARG A 255 -24.72 -1.80 -15.46
C ARG A 255 -24.61 -3.20 -16.09
N PRO A 256 -24.14 -3.32 -17.35
CA PRO A 256 -23.91 -4.61 -17.99
C PRO A 256 -22.92 -5.49 -17.21
N ASP A 257 -21.89 -4.89 -16.64
CA ASP A 257 -20.84 -5.52 -15.81
C ASP A 257 -21.23 -5.64 -14.32
N LYS A 258 -22.49 -5.32 -14.00
CA LYS A 258 -23.04 -5.32 -12.63
C LYS A 258 -22.26 -4.43 -11.64
N GLY A 259 -21.52 -3.45 -12.15
CA GLY A 259 -20.77 -2.48 -11.36
C GLY A 259 -19.28 -2.78 -11.24
N TYR A 260 -18.78 -3.86 -11.83
CA TYR A 260 -17.35 -4.21 -11.74
C TYR A 260 -16.46 -3.09 -12.29
N GLY A 261 -16.70 -2.60 -13.52
CA GLY A 261 -15.93 -1.49 -14.08
C GLY A 261 -16.09 -0.19 -13.29
N GLU A 262 -17.31 0.11 -12.82
CA GLU A 262 -17.58 1.30 -12.01
C GLU A 262 -16.77 1.34 -10.71
N LEU A 263 -16.53 0.18 -10.09
CA LEU A 263 -15.71 0.08 -8.88
C LEU A 263 -14.30 0.64 -9.08
N PHE A 264 -13.72 0.44 -10.26
CA PHE A 264 -12.35 0.88 -10.58
C PHE A 264 -12.30 2.25 -11.25
N MET A 265 -13.34 2.64 -12.00
CA MET A 265 -13.34 3.86 -12.84
C MET A 265 -13.96 5.08 -12.15
N ASN A 266 -14.94 4.90 -11.27
CA ASN A 266 -15.66 6.01 -10.64
C ASN A 266 -15.52 5.99 -9.11
N ARG A 267 -14.31 6.22 -8.64
CA ARG A 267 -13.96 6.14 -7.22
C ARG A 267 -14.70 7.13 -6.32
N ARG A 268 -15.07 8.30 -6.83
CA ARG A 268 -15.79 9.32 -6.03
C ARG A 268 -17.24 8.95 -5.74
N SER A 269 -17.97 8.44 -6.71
CA SER A 269 -19.38 8.04 -6.53
C SER A 269 -19.53 6.65 -5.93
N ALA A 270 -18.63 5.72 -6.25
CA ALA A 270 -18.63 4.38 -5.68
C ALA A 270 -18.22 4.37 -4.19
N ARG A 271 -17.47 5.38 -3.75
CA ARG A 271 -16.92 5.43 -2.38
C ARG A 271 -17.98 5.52 -1.28
N VAL A 272 -19.10 6.21 -1.53
CA VAL A 272 -20.14 6.43 -0.50
C VAL A 272 -20.91 5.14 -0.21
N ASP A 273 -21.07 4.26 -1.21
CA ASP A 273 -21.83 3.02 -1.11
C ASP A 273 -20.98 1.76 -1.31
N ASN A 274 -19.66 1.91 -1.37
CA ASN A 274 -18.75 0.82 -1.65
C ASN A 274 -18.42 0.03 -0.37
N ASN A 275 -19.03 -1.15 -0.26
CA ASN A 275 -18.74 -2.10 0.81
C ASN A 275 -17.68 -3.15 0.41
N GLU A 276 -17.08 -3.06 -0.77
CA GLU A 276 -16.05 -4.01 -1.22
C GLU A 276 -14.66 -3.57 -0.81
N SER A 277 -14.37 -2.27 -0.89
CA SER A 277 -13.05 -1.73 -0.51
C SER A 277 -12.80 -1.84 0.99
N ILE A 278 -11.71 -2.51 1.36
CA ILE A 278 -11.30 -2.75 2.75
C ILE A 278 -10.21 -1.79 3.17
N ILE A 279 -9.23 -1.55 2.30
CA ILE A 279 -8.13 -0.59 2.47
C ILE A 279 -8.02 0.18 1.17
N GLU A 280 -7.93 1.50 1.28
CA GLU A 280 -7.73 2.39 0.14
C GLU A 280 -6.53 3.30 0.38
N CYS A 281 -5.72 3.52 -0.64
CA CYS A 281 -4.74 4.60 -0.66
C CYS A 281 -5.39 5.82 -1.32
N GLY A 282 -5.70 6.82 -0.53
CA GLY A 282 -6.29 8.06 -1.03
C GLY A 282 -5.21 8.99 -1.60
N TYR A 283 -5.46 9.56 -2.77
CA TYR A 283 -4.67 10.63 -3.35
C TYR A 283 -5.50 11.91 -3.33
N SER A 284 -4.87 13.04 -2.99
CA SER A 284 -5.51 14.35 -2.99
C SER A 284 -5.00 15.17 -4.17
N TYR A 285 -5.93 15.76 -4.93
CA TYR A 285 -5.56 16.67 -6.02
C TYR A 285 -4.88 17.95 -5.51
N ASP A 286 -5.25 18.39 -4.29
CA ASP A 286 -4.75 19.64 -3.72
C ASP A 286 -3.33 19.51 -3.15
N ASP A 287 -2.83 18.29 -2.92
CA ASP A 287 -1.53 18.00 -2.29
C ASP A 287 -0.44 17.57 -3.29
N GLU A 288 -0.63 17.81 -4.59
CA GLU A 288 0.28 17.36 -5.66
C GLU A 288 0.55 15.83 -5.65
N MET A 289 -0.27 15.08 -4.94
CA MET A 289 -0.25 13.62 -4.91
C MET A 289 -1.14 13.08 -6.04
N ASP A 290 -0.74 13.38 -7.26
CA ASP A 290 -1.46 12.94 -8.46
C ASP A 290 -1.07 11.52 -8.81
N TYR A 291 -2.09 10.68 -9.07
CA TYR A 291 -1.89 9.34 -9.60
C TYR A 291 -2.20 9.34 -11.09
N SER A 292 -1.16 9.48 -11.88
CA SER A 292 -1.25 9.64 -13.34
C SER A 292 -1.38 8.28 -14.07
N PHE A 293 -2.26 7.39 -13.61
CA PHE A 293 -2.43 6.06 -14.22
C PHE A 293 -2.75 6.18 -15.72
N ASP A 294 -3.67 7.06 -16.08
CA ASP A 294 -4.07 7.28 -17.47
C ASP A 294 -2.91 7.76 -18.32
N TYR A 295 -2.10 8.68 -17.81
CA TYR A 295 -0.92 9.19 -18.50
C TYR A 295 0.09 8.07 -18.84
N PHE A 296 0.30 7.14 -17.93
CA PHE A 296 1.25 6.06 -18.17
C PHE A 296 0.68 4.93 -19.04
N TYR A 297 -0.59 4.58 -18.92
CA TYR A 297 -1.11 3.32 -19.45
C TYR A 297 -2.15 3.45 -20.55
N CYS A 298 -2.74 4.64 -20.76
CA CYS A 298 -3.71 4.88 -21.83
C CYS A 298 -3.07 4.86 -23.23
N PRO A 299 -3.90 4.70 -24.27
CA PRO A 299 -3.46 4.84 -25.65
C PRO A 299 -2.86 6.23 -25.95
N PRO A 300 -1.88 6.33 -26.87
CA PRO A 300 -1.30 7.59 -27.30
C PRO A 300 -2.29 8.61 -27.85
N SER A 301 -3.35 8.15 -28.51
CA SER A 301 -4.43 9.03 -28.98
C SER A 301 -5.13 9.80 -27.86
N ASP A 302 -5.04 9.32 -26.62
CA ASP A 302 -5.54 9.95 -25.41
C ASP A 302 -4.43 10.67 -24.60
N GLY A 303 -3.24 10.80 -25.16
CA GLY A 303 -2.09 11.41 -24.50
C GLY A 303 -1.34 10.48 -23.53
N GLY A 304 -1.63 9.18 -23.55
CA GLY A 304 -0.93 8.18 -22.74
C GLY A 304 0.34 7.65 -23.41
N TYR A 305 1.15 6.93 -22.61
CA TYR A 305 2.44 6.37 -23.06
C TYR A 305 2.41 4.85 -23.27
N ALA A 306 1.31 4.18 -22.95
CA ALA A 306 1.19 2.73 -23.08
C ALA A 306 2.37 1.98 -22.42
N GLU A 307 2.81 2.39 -21.22
CA GLU A 307 3.99 1.81 -20.58
C GLU A 307 3.85 0.32 -20.26
N ALA A 308 2.62 -0.17 -20.14
CA ALA A 308 2.33 -1.58 -19.95
C ALA A 308 1.10 -2.01 -20.77
N SER A 309 1.15 -3.23 -21.28
CA SER A 309 0.10 -3.82 -22.13
C SER A 309 -0.31 -5.19 -21.61
N PRO A 310 -1.62 -5.50 -21.54
CA PRO A 310 -2.11 -6.84 -21.26
C PRO A 310 -1.57 -7.86 -22.26
N THR A 311 -1.21 -9.03 -21.79
CA THR A 311 -0.78 -10.12 -22.66
C THR A 311 -1.97 -10.87 -23.28
N GLU A 312 -1.72 -11.65 -24.32
CA GLU A 312 -2.72 -12.57 -24.87
C GLU A 312 -3.15 -13.64 -23.84
N ASP A 313 -2.24 -14.05 -22.95
CA ASP A 313 -2.56 -15.03 -21.90
C ASP A 313 -3.62 -14.50 -20.95
N LEU A 314 -3.50 -13.24 -20.53
CA LEU A 314 -4.55 -12.58 -19.73
C LEU A 314 -5.85 -12.44 -20.54
N VAL A 315 -5.77 -11.97 -21.79
CA VAL A 315 -6.94 -11.76 -22.66
C VAL A 315 -7.70 -13.06 -22.90
N SER A 316 -6.97 -14.15 -23.12
CA SER A 316 -7.55 -15.49 -23.33
C SER A 316 -8.12 -16.10 -22.04
N ALA A 317 -7.63 -15.72 -20.86
CA ALA A 317 -8.12 -16.20 -19.57
C ALA A 317 -9.54 -15.70 -19.22
N TYR A 318 -9.99 -14.60 -19.83
CA TYR A 318 -11.38 -14.17 -19.66
C TYR A 318 -12.32 -15.15 -20.38
N GLU A 319 -13.39 -15.53 -19.70
CA GLU A 319 -14.38 -16.48 -20.22
C GLU A 319 -15.32 -15.85 -21.26
N MET A 320 -16.11 -16.69 -21.91
CA MET A 320 -17.30 -16.28 -22.64
C MET A 320 -18.42 -15.90 -21.65
N ALA A 321 -19.40 -15.13 -22.11
CA ALA A 321 -20.54 -14.69 -21.27
C ALA A 321 -21.38 -15.84 -20.71
N ASP A 322 -21.30 -17.01 -21.31
CA ASP A 322 -21.98 -18.25 -20.88
C ASP A 322 -21.13 -19.13 -19.93
N GLY A 323 -19.92 -18.66 -19.54
CA GLY A 323 -19.01 -19.35 -18.64
C GLY A 323 -18.11 -20.40 -19.31
N ARG A 324 -18.13 -20.53 -20.63
CA ARG A 324 -17.17 -21.38 -21.33
C ARG A 324 -15.81 -20.69 -21.43
N GLU A 325 -14.76 -21.47 -21.38
CA GLU A 325 -13.40 -20.99 -21.65
C GLU A 325 -13.30 -20.49 -23.12
N PHE A 326 -12.61 -19.37 -23.30
CA PHE A 326 -12.26 -18.89 -24.63
C PHE A 326 -11.16 -19.75 -25.22
N SER A 327 -11.24 -20.04 -26.54
CA SER A 327 -10.22 -20.84 -27.21
C SER A 327 -9.99 -20.36 -28.63
N TRP A 328 -8.74 -20.07 -28.97
CA TRP A 328 -8.30 -19.82 -30.35
C TRP A 328 -8.46 -21.05 -31.28
N SER A 329 -8.61 -22.25 -30.71
CA SER A 329 -8.86 -23.48 -31.47
C SER A 329 -10.32 -23.63 -31.90
N ASP A 330 -11.25 -22.89 -31.28
CA ASP A 330 -12.66 -22.83 -31.69
C ASP A 330 -12.79 -21.87 -32.89
N PRO A 331 -13.23 -22.36 -34.08
CA PRO A 331 -13.33 -21.53 -35.28
C PRO A 331 -14.29 -20.33 -35.12
N THR A 332 -15.34 -20.47 -34.31
CA THR A 332 -16.34 -19.42 -34.10
C THR A 332 -15.76 -18.32 -33.18
N MET A 333 -15.10 -18.71 -32.11
CA MET A 333 -14.44 -17.79 -31.21
C MET A 333 -13.27 -17.07 -31.90
N LYS A 334 -12.47 -17.83 -32.68
CA LYS A 334 -11.36 -17.27 -33.46
C LYS A 334 -11.83 -16.25 -34.51
N ALA A 335 -12.98 -16.48 -35.14
CA ALA A 335 -13.51 -15.53 -36.13
C ALA A 335 -14.00 -14.23 -35.51
N ASN A 336 -14.42 -14.24 -34.24
CA ASN A 336 -14.93 -13.10 -33.50
C ASN A 336 -14.41 -13.10 -32.06
N PRO A 337 -13.11 -12.88 -31.84
CA PRO A 337 -12.46 -13.15 -30.54
C PRO A 337 -12.92 -12.22 -29.39
N TYR A 338 -13.52 -11.11 -29.73
CA TYR A 338 -13.96 -10.10 -28.77
C TYR A 338 -15.49 -10.01 -28.64
N VAL A 339 -16.23 -10.91 -29.25
CA VAL A 339 -17.70 -10.95 -29.20
C VAL A 339 -18.17 -11.99 -28.21
N GLY A 340 -19.14 -11.62 -27.36
CA GLY A 340 -19.74 -12.56 -26.38
C GLY A 340 -18.81 -12.94 -25.23
N ARG A 341 -17.81 -12.12 -24.93
CA ARG A 341 -16.94 -12.29 -23.76
C ARG A 341 -17.67 -11.86 -22.48
N GLU A 342 -17.22 -12.33 -21.34
CA GLU A 342 -17.75 -11.92 -20.05
C GLU A 342 -17.60 -10.41 -19.81
N PRO A 343 -18.47 -9.79 -19.00
CA PRO A 343 -18.46 -8.35 -18.80
C PRO A 343 -17.15 -7.77 -18.25
N ARG A 344 -16.39 -8.53 -17.43
CA ARG A 344 -15.10 -8.09 -16.89
C ARG A 344 -14.06 -7.88 -17.97
N PHE A 345 -14.09 -8.68 -19.05
CA PHE A 345 -13.24 -8.46 -20.21
C PHE A 345 -13.38 -7.05 -20.77
N TYR A 346 -14.62 -6.64 -21.05
CA TYR A 346 -14.89 -5.31 -21.61
C TYR A 346 -14.60 -4.16 -20.62
N ALA A 347 -14.61 -4.44 -19.33
CA ALA A 347 -14.29 -3.47 -18.29
C ALA A 347 -12.78 -3.30 -18.05
N SER A 348 -11.96 -4.27 -18.48
CA SER A 348 -10.52 -4.29 -18.16
C SER A 348 -9.62 -4.14 -19.38
N ILE A 349 -10.09 -4.56 -20.58
CA ILE A 349 -9.26 -4.68 -21.78
C ILE A 349 -9.79 -3.81 -22.90
N LEU A 350 -8.89 -3.00 -23.48
CA LEU A 350 -9.10 -2.36 -24.77
C LEU A 350 -8.42 -3.19 -25.87
N TYR A 351 -9.16 -3.47 -26.93
CA TYR A 351 -8.76 -4.32 -28.02
C TYR A 351 -9.02 -3.65 -29.38
N ASN A 352 -8.51 -4.20 -30.45
CA ASN A 352 -8.74 -3.66 -31.80
C ASN A 352 -10.23 -3.64 -32.16
N GLY A 353 -10.78 -2.47 -32.41
CA GLY A 353 -12.21 -2.24 -32.64
C GLY A 353 -13.03 -1.93 -31.38
N ALA A 354 -12.39 -1.81 -30.22
CA ALA A 354 -13.09 -1.45 -28.98
C ALA A 354 -13.65 -0.02 -29.01
N PRO A 355 -14.86 0.20 -28.49
CA PRO A 355 -15.34 1.56 -28.25
C PRO A 355 -14.58 2.19 -27.09
N TRP A 356 -14.01 3.38 -27.31
CA TRP A 356 -13.23 4.11 -26.34
C TRP A 356 -13.43 5.61 -26.42
N LYS A 357 -13.87 6.27 -25.36
CA LYS A 357 -14.08 7.74 -25.28
C LYS A 357 -14.79 8.35 -26.49
N GLY A 358 -15.84 7.68 -26.99
CA GLY A 358 -16.63 8.13 -28.12
C GLY A 358 -16.05 7.83 -29.51
N GLN A 359 -14.93 7.13 -29.59
CA GLN A 359 -14.26 6.70 -30.82
C GLN A 359 -14.11 5.17 -30.87
N THR A 360 -13.66 4.66 -31.99
CA THR A 360 -13.24 3.26 -32.13
C THR A 360 -11.72 3.20 -32.10
N LEU A 361 -11.18 2.44 -31.14
CA LEU A 361 -9.75 2.22 -31.00
C LEU A 361 -9.27 1.22 -32.07
N TYR A 362 -8.19 1.54 -32.76
CA TYR A 362 -7.51 0.64 -33.68
C TYR A 362 -6.09 0.35 -33.22
N THR A 363 -5.77 -0.94 -33.03
CA THR A 363 -4.48 -1.39 -32.49
C THR A 363 -3.65 -2.22 -33.46
N TYR A 364 -4.04 -2.26 -34.76
CA TYR A 364 -3.25 -2.93 -35.79
C TYR A 364 -2.02 -2.10 -36.19
N GLU A 365 -1.01 -2.78 -36.73
CA GLU A 365 0.24 -2.16 -37.16
C GLU A 365 0.00 -1.00 -38.14
N GLY A 366 0.64 0.15 -37.89
CA GLY A 366 0.49 1.37 -38.72
C GLY A 366 -0.58 2.36 -38.26
N CYS A 367 -1.37 2.06 -37.24
CA CYS A 367 -2.26 3.03 -36.61
C CYS A 367 -1.55 3.85 -35.53
N ASN A 368 -2.15 4.98 -35.11
CA ASN A 368 -1.61 5.81 -34.04
C ASN A 368 -1.47 5.05 -32.71
N ASP A 369 -2.44 4.19 -32.40
CA ASP A 369 -2.44 3.33 -31.21
C ASP A 369 -2.06 1.89 -31.58
N GLY A 370 -1.39 1.72 -32.72
CA GLY A 370 -1.11 0.41 -33.29
C GLY A 370 0.04 -0.30 -32.60
N TYR A 371 0.03 -1.62 -32.74
CA TYR A 371 1.12 -2.48 -32.29
C TYR A 371 2.47 -2.02 -32.83
N ALA A 372 3.43 -1.81 -31.93
CA ALA A 372 4.82 -1.55 -32.28
C ALA A 372 5.78 -2.09 -31.20
N LEU A 373 6.90 -2.66 -31.66
CA LEU A 373 8.02 -3.02 -30.79
C LEU A 373 8.93 -1.79 -30.64
N GLY A 374 8.98 -1.16 -29.50
CA GLY A 374 9.91 -0.05 -29.28
C GLY A 374 9.38 1.09 -28.40
N GLY A 375 8.22 0.92 -27.82
CA GLY A 375 7.63 1.86 -26.88
C GLY A 375 6.77 2.95 -27.51
N GLY A 376 6.00 3.61 -26.66
CA GLY A 376 5.07 4.67 -27.04
C GLY A 376 3.70 4.20 -27.53
N THR A 377 3.53 2.91 -27.83
CA THR A 377 2.27 2.25 -28.19
C THR A 377 2.25 0.83 -27.64
N THR A 378 1.12 0.15 -27.74
CA THR A 378 1.02 -1.24 -27.27
C THR A 378 2.01 -2.19 -27.95
N CYS A 379 2.65 -3.05 -27.18
CA CYS A 379 3.51 -4.12 -27.71
C CYS A 379 2.80 -5.48 -27.80
N THR A 380 1.50 -5.55 -27.50
CA THR A 380 0.68 -6.78 -27.53
C THR A 380 -0.56 -6.65 -28.41
N GLY A 381 -0.94 -5.45 -28.79
CA GLY A 381 -2.20 -5.13 -29.47
C GLY A 381 -3.36 -4.82 -28.52
N TYR A 382 -3.09 -4.82 -27.21
CA TYR A 382 -4.08 -4.53 -26.16
C TYR A 382 -3.63 -3.36 -25.29
N TYR A 383 -4.62 -2.70 -24.65
CA TYR A 383 -4.38 -1.72 -23.61
C TYR A 383 -5.18 -2.06 -22.35
N MET A 384 -4.72 -1.62 -21.21
CA MET A 384 -5.54 -1.61 -20.00
C MET A 384 -6.62 -0.55 -20.15
N ARG A 385 -7.84 -0.89 -19.76
CA ARG A 385 -8.94 0.07 -19.72
C ARG A 385 -8.92 0.79 -18.38
N SER A 386 -8.66 2.09 -18.42
CA SER A 386 -8.78 3.01 -17.29
C SER A 386 -9.56 4.26 -17.74
N GLU A 387 -10.52 4.72 -16.96
CA GLU A 387 -11.27 5.96 -17.19
C GLU A 387 -11.21 6.88 -15.96
#